data_8363eca9987c3efba4a4e0dd9f23ddcd
#
_entry.id   8363eca9987c3efba4a4e0dd9f23ddcd
#
_cell.length_a   1.000
_cell.length_b   1.000
_cell.length_c   1.000
_cell.angle_alpha   90.00
_cell.angle_beta   90.00
_cell.angle_gamma   90.00
#
_symmetry.space_group_name_H-M   'P 1'
#
loop_
_entity.id
_entity.type
_entity.pdbx_description
1 polymer ?
#
loop_
_entity_poly.entity_id
_entity_poly.type
_entity_poly.pdbx_seq_one_letter_code
_entity_poly.pdbx_strand_id
1 'polypeptide(L)'
;ASDPAPLQFYAPFTGAAIGEFFRDTGNPALAVYDDLSKQAVAYREVSLLLRRPPGREAYPGDVFYLHSRLLERAAKVISDDSIAKDMNDLPESLRPMVKGGGSMTALPIIETQAGDVSAYIPTNVISITDGQIFLESSLFLSGVRPAINVGISVSRVGGSAQIKSMKKVSGTLKLDQAQYRELEAFAKFGSDLDDATKAVLDKGMRNVEILKQNLNSPMPVEEQTAII
;
A
#
# COMPACT_ATOMS: atom_id res chain seq x y z
N ALA A 1 -15.53 -11.85 8.17
CA ALA A 1 -15.57 -11.18 9.50
C ALA A 1 -16.29 -12.00 10.56
N SER A 2 -17.09 -13.00 10.16
CA SER A 2 -17.84 -13.89 11.09
C SER A 2 -17.08 -15.19 11.45
N ASP A 3 -15.93 -15.42 10.85
CA ASP A 3 -15.13 -16.62 11.10
C ASP A 3 -14.44 -16.56 12.47
N PRO A 4 -14.17 -17.72 13.12
CA PRO A 4 -13.41 -17.78 14.36
C PRO A 4 -12.03 -17.13 14.26
N ALA A 5 -11.55 -16.53 15.35
CA ALA A 5 -10.25 -15.83 15.39
C ALA A 5 -9.07 -16.63 14.84
N PRO A 6 -8.93 -17.96 15.11
CA PRO A 6 -7.85 -18.75 14.49
C PRO A 6 -7.88 -18.76 12.96
N LEU A 7 -9.05 -18.81 12.34
CA LEU A 7 -9.18 -18.79 10.88
C LEU A 7 -8.81 -17.41 10.32
N GLN A 8 -9.26 -16.34 10.97
CA GLN A 8 -8.86 -14.97 10.58
C GLN A 8 -7.36 -14.75 10.72
N PHE A 9 -6.72 -15.38 11.68
CA PHE A 9 -5.28 -15.33 11.87
C PHE A 9 -4.53 -16.06 10.75
N TYR A 10 -4.96 -17.27 10.35
CA TYR A 10 -4.25 -18.08 9.35
C TYR A 10 -4.53 -17.69 7.90
N ALA A 11 -5.69 -17.10 7.60
CA ALA A 11 -6.11 -16.81 6.23
C ALA A 11 -5.08 -15.99 5.41
N PRO A 12 -4.46 -14.92 5.93
CA PRO A 12 -3.44 -14.17 5.18
C PRO A 12 -2.20 -15.02 4.84
N PHE A 13 -1.78 -15.91 5.74
CA PHE A 13 -0.65 -16.80 5.48
C PHE A 13 -0.97 -17.83 4.40
N THR A 14 -2.20 -18.34 4.37
CA THR A 14 -2.67 -19.24 3.31
C THR A 14 -2.67 -18.52 1.96
N GLY A 15 -3.18 -17.28 1.92
CA GLY A 15 -3.13 -16.45 0.71
C GLY A 15 -1.70 -16.18 0.24
N ALA A 16 -0.78 -15.90 1.18
CA ALA A 16 0.62 -15.72 0.87
C ALA A 16 1.24 -17.01 0.27
N ALA A 17 0.96 -18.19 0.83
CA ALA A 17 1.47 -19.46 0.31
C ALA A 17 1.00 -19.75 -1.13
N ILE A 18 -0.25 -19.40 -1.45
CA ILE A 18 -0.78 -19.49 -2.82
C ILE A 18 -0.04 -18.50 -3.75
N GLY A 19 0.17 -17.28 -3.29
CA GLY A 19 0.91 -16.27 -4.06
C GLY A 19 2.37 -16.66 -4.32
N GLU A 20 3.03 -17.28 -3.32
CA GLU A 20 4.39 -17.79 -3.45
C GLU A 20 4.51 -18.88 -4.52
N PHE A 21 3.53 -19.76 -4.63
CA PHE A 21 3.52 -20.77 -5.69
C PHE A 21 3.63 -20.13 -7.09
N PHE A 22 2.88 -19.07 -7.35
CA PHE A 22 2.98 -18.34 -8.63
C PHE A 22 4.32 -17.63 -8.75
N ARG A 23 4.78 -16.93 -7.71
CA ARG A 23 6.08 -16.25 -7.69
C ARG A 23 7.22 -17.23 -8.00
N ASP A 24 7.24 -18.37 -7.34
CA ASP A 24 8.34 -19.34 -7.43
C ASP A 24 8.29 -20.14 -8.74
N THR A 25 7.16 -20.14 -9.44
CA THR A 25 7.02 -20.70 -10.80
C THR A 25 7.26 -19.68 -11.92
N GLY A 26 7.79 -18.49 -11.58
CA GLY A 26 8.17 -17.45 -12.56
C GLY A 26 7.02 -16.53 -12.99
N ASN A 27 5.89 -16.55 -12.28
CA ASN A 27 4.72 -15.75 -12.58
C ASN A 27 4.56 -14.57 -11.62
N PRO A 28 3.85 -13.49 -12.02
CA PRO A 28 3.47 -12.44 -11.10
C PRO A 28 2.26 -12.84 -10.25
N ALA A 29 2.26 -12.43 -8.98
CA ALA A 29 1.13 -12.57 -8.07
C ALA A 29 0.84 -11.25 -7.35
N LEU A 30 -0.43 -10.96 -7.09
CA LEU A 30 -0.88 -9.84 -6.28
C LEU A 30 -1.70 -10.38 -5.11
N ALA A 31 -1.26 -10.10 -3.89
CA ALA A 31 -1.98 -10.43 -2.67
C ALA A 31 -2.54 -9.16 -2.03
N VAL A 32 -3.86 -9.07 -1.90
CA VAL A 32 -4.55 -8.00 -1.17
C VAL A 32 -5.03 -8.57 0.16
N TYR A 33 -4.54 -7.97 1.26
CA TYR A 33 -4.93 -8.37 2.62
C TYR A 33 -5.93 -7.38 3.19
N ASP A 34 -7.20 -7.70 3.13
CA ASP A 34 -8.30 -6.87 3.62
C ASP A 34 -8.96 -7.54 4.84
N ASP A 35 -8.55 -7.23 6.08
CA ASP A 35 -7.47 -6.30 6.43
C ASP A 35 -6.57 -6.91 7.53
N LEU A 36 -5.35 -6.42 7.64
CA LEU A 36 -4.40 -6.88 8.65
C LEU A 36 -4.68 -6.31 10.05
N SER A 37 -5.49 -5.25 10.18
CA SER A 37 -5.95 -4.77 11.48
C SER A 37 -6.81 -5.84 12.16
N LYS A 38 -7.72 -6.48 11.42
CA LYS A 38 -8.55 -7.60 11.92
C LYS A 38 -7.70 -8.83 12.22
N GLN A 39 -6.69 -9.12 11.40
CA GLN A 39 -5.74 -10.19 11.70
C GLN A 39 -5.02 -9.95 13.04
N ALA A 40 -4.56 -8.72 13.31
CA ALA A 40 -3.91 -8.37 14.57
C ALA A 40 -4.87 -8.53 15.76
N VAL A 41 -6.14 -8.11 15.62
CA VAL A 41 -7.16 -8.29 16.64
C VAL A 41 -7.41 -9.77 16.92
N ALA A 42 -7.56 -10.59 15.89
CA ALA A 42 -7.71 -12.03 16.03
C ALA A 42 -6.52 -12.68 16.73
N TYR A 43 -5.30 -12.26 16.37
CA TYR A 43 -4.08 -12.73 17.03
C TYR A 43 -4.00 -12.32 18.50
N ARG A 44 -4.41 -11.08 18.83
CA ARG A 44 -4.52 -10.61 20.21
C ARG A 44 -5.50 -11.46 21.00
N GLU A 45 -6.69 -11.75 20.47
CA GLU A 45 -7.69 -12.59 21.09
C GLU A 45 -7.15 -13.98 21.40
N VAL A 46 -6.58 -14.67 20.42
CA VAL A 46 -5.96 -16.00 20.61
C VAL A 46 -4.83 -15.95 21.65
N SER A 47 -4.00 -14.91 21.63
CA SER A 47 -2.88 -14.76 22.56
C SER A 47 -3.34 -14.55 24.00
N LEU A 48 -4.41 -13.76 24.21
CA LEU A 48 -4.98 -13.55 25.52
C LEU A 48 -5.65 -14.83 26.07
N LEU A 49 -6.33 -15.59 25.23
CA LEU A 49 -6.91 -16.89 25.61
C LEU A 49 -5.80 -17.88 26.01
N LEU A 50 -4.65 -17.81 25.37
CA LEU A 50 -3.46 -18.59 25.72
C LEU A 50 -2.69 -18.03 26.92
N ARG A 51 -3.21 -16.98 27.57
CA ARG A 51 -2.61 -16.30 28.73
C ARG A 51 -1.20 -15.75 28.46
N ARG A 52 -0.90 -15.36 27.23
CA ARG A 52 0.32 -14.65 26.91
C ARG A 52 0.27 -13.24 27.50
N PRO A 53 1.38 -12.72 28.06
CA PRO A 53 1.40 -11.38 28.64
C PRO A 53 1.12 -10.33 27.57
N PRO A 54 0.15 -9.40 27.81
CA PRO A 54 -0.14 -8.32 26.87
C PRO A 54 0.96 -7.25 26.91
N GLY A 55 1.25 -6.68 25.74
CA GLY A 55 2.10 -5.51 25.57
C GLY A 55 1.28 -4.25 25.28
N ARG A 56 1.83 -3.36 24.44
CA ARG A 56 1.18 -2.11 24.03
C ARG A 56 -0.19 -2.40 23.39
N GLU A 57 -1.21 -1.64 23.80
CA GLU A 57 -2.61 -1.78 23.34
C GLU A 57 -3.15 -3.23 23.49
N ALA A 58 -2.66 -3.94 24.51
CA ALA A 58 -2.96 -5.34 24.77
C ALA A 58 -2.57 -6.33 23.65
N TYR A 59 -1.81 -5.90 22.65
CA TYR A 59 -1.23 -6.81 21.67
C TYR A 59 -0.10 -7.63 22.27
N PRO A 60 0.12 -8.89 21.83
CA PRO A 60 1.29 -9.66 22.22
C PRO A 60 2.57 -9.01 21.71
N GLY A 61 3.69 -9.21 22.41
CA GLY A 61 4.97 -8.58 22.08
C GLY A 61 5.51 -8.93 20.68
N ASP A 62 5.05 -10.02 20.09
CA ASP A 62 5.45 -10.50 18.76
C ASP A 62 4.49 -10.08 17.61
N VAL A 63 3.58 -9.15 17.84
CA VAL A 63 2.66 -8.68 16.78
C VAL A 63 3.38 -8.01 15.62
N PHE A 64 4.51 -7.36 15.85
CA PHE A 64 5.36 -6.86 14.77
C PHE A 64 5.86 -8.01 13.89
N TYR A 65 6.33 -9.09 14.51
CA TYR A 65 6.80 -10.27 13.81
C TYR A 65 5.67 -11.00 13.06
N LEU A 66 4.44 -10.94 13.57
CA LEU A 66 3.25 -11.45 12.85
C LEU A 66 3.16 -10.84 11.43
N HIS A 67 3.22 -9.52 11.34
CA HIS A 67 3.08 -8.82 10.06
C HIS A 67 4.36 -8.84 9.23
N SER A 68 5.54 -8.71 9.83
CA SER A 68 6.79 -8.73 9.08
C SER A 68 7.02 -10.06 8.38
N ARG A 69 6.85 -11.20 9.06
CA ARG A 69 7.01 -12.53 8.44
C ARG A 69 5.96 -12.84 7.37
N LEU A 70 4.82 -12.13 7.35
CA LEU A 70 3.82 -12.22 6.29
C LEU A 70 4.23 -11.36 5.09
N LEU A 71 4.57 -10.11 5.32
CA LEU A 71 4.78 -9.11 4.27
C LEU A 71 6.14 -9.26 3.57
N GLU A 72 7.17 -9.68 4.29
CA GLU A 72 8.51 -9.96 3.72
C GLU A 72 8.51 -11.16 2.73
N ARG A 73 7.46 -11.94 2.68
CA ARG A 73 7.25 -12.97 1.66
C ARG A 73 6.94 -12.39 0.28
N ALA A 74 6.47 -11.14 0.22
CA ALA A 74 6.28 -10.41 -1.03
C ALA A 74 7.66 -9.96 -1.56
N ALA A 75 8.08 -10.55 -2.67
CA ALA A 75 9.40 -10.31 -3.24
C ALA A 75 9.40 -10.52 -4.75
N LYS A 76 10.42 -9.96 -5.41
CA LYS A 76 10.77 -10.30 -6.79
C LYS A 76 11.95 -11.26 -6.78
N VAL A 77 11.76 -12.40 -7.43
CA VAL A 77 12.80 -13.45 -7.55
C VAL A 77 13.78 -13.06 -8.64
N ILE A 78 15.06 -13.41 -8.44
CA ILE A 78 16.11 -13.24 -9.44
C ILE A 78 15.75 -13.94 -10.76
N SER A 79 16.17 -13.38 -11.90
CA SER A 79 15.79 -13.90 -13.21
C SER A 79 16.55 -15.16 -13.63
N ASP A 80 17.63 -15.52 -12.92
CA ASP A 80 18.41 -16.72 -13.18
C ASP A 80 17.78 -17.96 -12.53
N ASP A 81 17.34 -18.90 -13.36
CA ASP A 81 16.67 -20.12 -12.91
C ASP A 81 17.56 -21.00 -12.03
N SER A 82 18.88 -21.02 -12.24
CA SER A 82 19.80 -21.84 -11.46
C SER A 82 19.89 -21.32 -10.02
N ILE A 83 20.05 -20.02 -9.88
CA ILE A 83 20.10 -19.35 -8.58
C ILE A 83 18.72 -19.45 -7.87
N ALA A 84 17.63 -19.25 -8.62
CA ALA A 84 16.28 -19.36 -8.07
C ALA A 84 15.99 -20.76 -7.51
N LYS A 85 16.48 -21.82 -8.13
CA LYS A 85 16.35 -23.22 -7.65
C LYS A 85 17.16 -23.51 -6.40
N ASP A 86 18.27 -22.80 -6.22
CA ASP A 86 19.12 -22.95 -5.04
C ASP A 86 18.68 -22.07 -3.86
N MET A 87 17.74 -21.15 -4.11
CA MET A 87 17.13 -20.35 -3.04
C MET A 87 16.25 -21.24 -2.16
N ASN A 88 16.62 -21.29 -0.94
CA ASN A 88 16.03 -21.76 0.32
C ASN A 88 14.72 -22.54 0.35
N ASP A 89 14.72 -23.56 1.20
CA ASP A 89 13.58 -24.17 1.93
C ASP A 89 12.38 -24.62 1.09
N LEU A 90 12.53 -24.66 -0.24
CA LEU A 90 11.52 -25.25 -1.10
C LEU A 90 11.54 -26.77 -0.95
N PRO A 91 10.39 -27.41 -0.78
CA PRO A 91 10.29 -28.86 -0.85
C PRO A 91 10.92 -29.39 -2.15
N GLU A 92 11.67 -30.47 -2.08
CA GLU A 92 12.32 -31.07 -3.27
C GLU A 92 11.34 -31.35 -4.41
N SER A 93 10.09 -31.65 -4.09
CA SER A 93 9.02 -31.85 -5.07
C SER A 93 8.69 -30.62 -5.90
N LEU A 94 8.96 -29.41 -5.38
CA LEU A 94 8.69 -28.14 -6.09
C LEU A 94 9.90 -27.62 -6.87
N ARG A 95 11.13 -28.06 -6.53
CA ARG A 95 12.36 -27.61 -7.20
C ARG A 95 12.33 -27.71 -8.73
N PRO A 96 11.78 -28.77 -9.35
CA PRO A 96 11.69 -28.86 -10.81
C PRO A 96 10.81 -27.77 -11.44
N MET A 97 9.85 -27.23 -10.68
CA MET A 97 8.89 -26.21 -11.13
C MET A 97 9.38 -24.79 -10.94
N VAL A 98 10.46 -24.60 -10.16
CA VAL A 98 10.98 -23.28 -9.84
C VAL A 98 11.59 -22.62 -11.08
N LYS A 99 11.22 -21.36 -11.29
CA LYS A 99 11.72 -20.48 -12.34
C LYS A 99 12.07 -19.12 -11.75
N GLY A 100 13.08 -18.51 -12.32
CA GLY A 100 13.42 -17.12 -11.99
C GLY A 100 12.45 -16.09 -12.54
N GLY A 101 12.58 -14.86 -12.08
CA GLY A 101 11.86 -13.69 -12.61
C GLY A 101 10.42 -13.50 -12.10
N GLY A 102 9.87 -14.44 -11.32
CA GLY A 102 8.56 -14.27 -10.71
C GLY A 102 8.52 -13.17 -9.65
N SER A 103 7.33 -12.71 -9.32
CA SER A 103 7.15 -11.64 -8.35
C SER A 103 5.86 -11.80 -7.56
N MET A 104 5.87 -11.32 -6.32
CA MET A 104 4.67 -11.20 -5.51
C MET A 104 4.61 -9.80 -4.90
N THR A 105 3.52 -9.11 -5.17
CA THR A 105 3.22 -7.79 -4.57
C THR A 105 2.16 -7.96 -3.49
N ALA A 106 2.39 -7.38 -2.32
CA ALA A 106 1.43 -7.35 -1.24
C ALA A 106 0.84 -5.95 -1.06
N LEU A 107 -0.47 -5.85 -1.00
CA LEU A 107 -1.22 -4.64 -0.64
C LEU A 107 -1.96 -4.87 0.68
N PRO A 108 -1.31 -4.64 1.82
CA PRO A 108 -1.98 -4.72 3.11
C PRO A 108 -2.89 -3.51 3.33
N ILE A 109 -4.13 -3.77 3.71
CA ILE A 109 -5.07 -2.74 4.14
C ILE A 109 -5.01 -2.66 5.66
N ILE A 110 -4.89 -1.46 6.18
CA ILE A 110 -4.89 -1.15 7.61
C ILE A 110 -6.01 -0.16 7.89
N GLU A 111 -6.89 -0.52 8.78
CA GLU A 111 -7.94 0.38 9.27
C GLU A 111 -7.36 1.32 10.33
N THR A 112 -7.56 2.63 10.15
CA THR A 112 -7.19 3.64 11.12
C THR A 112 -8.44 4.20 11.79
N GLN A 113 -8.41 4.45 13.09
CA GLN A 113 -9.48 5.15 13.78
C GLN A 113 -9.25 6.66 13.65
N ALA A 114 -10.24 7.37 13.11
CA ALA A 114 -10.20 8.82 12.90
C ALA A 114 -8.94 9.32 12.13
N GLY A 115 -8.35 8.48 11.28
CA GLY A 115 -7.14 8.83 10.53
C GLY A 115 -5.84 8.79 11.34
N ASP A 116 -5.85 8.23 12.56
CA ASP A 116 -4.64 8.13 13.39
C ASP A 116 -3.68 7.07 12.86
N VAL A 117 -2.67 7.52 12.11
CA VAL A 117 -1.57 6.69 11.61
C VAL A 117 -0.48 6.44 12.65
N SER A 118 -0.53 7.11 13.81
CA SER A 118 0.45 6.97 14.90
C SER A 118 0.15 5.81 15.85
N ALA A 119 -1.01 5.18 15.70
CA ALA A 119 -1.40 3.98 16.44
C ALA A 119 -0.42 2.83 16.21
N TYR A 120 -0.46 1.82 17.09
CA TYR A 120 0.56 0.76 17.13
C TYR A 120 0.60 -0.09 15.85
N ILE A 121 -0.53 -0.56 15.37
CA ILE A 121 -0.56 -1.42 14.18
C ILE A 121 -0.21 -0.63 12.90
N PRO A 122 -0.80 0.55 12.62
CA PRO A 122 -0.39 1.35 11.46
C PRO A 122 1.11 1.64 11.40
N THR A 123 1.71 2.09 12.52
CA THR A 123 3.16 2.40 12.56
C THR A 123 4.03 1.19 12.28
N ASN A 124 3.67 0.03 12.81
CA ASN A 124 4.38 -1.22 12.55
C ASN A 124 4.34 -1.58 11.06
N VAL A 125 3.17 -1.53 10.43
CA VAL A 125 3.02 -1.91 9.02
C VAL A 125 3.70 -0.90 8.08
N ILE A 126 3.62 0.39 8.37
CA ILE A 126 4.36 1.42 7.62
C ILE A 126 5.87 1.17 7.67
N SER A 127 6.40 0.70 8.80
CA SER A 127 7.83 0.41 8.92
C SER A 127 8.28 -0.82 8.15
N ILE A 128 7.40 -1.81 7.99
CA ILE A 128 7.67 -3.06 7.27
C ILE A 128 7.55 -2.85 5.75
N THR A 129 6.56 -2.09 5.30
CA THR A 129 6.24 -1.90 3.88
C THR A 129 7.11 -0.84 3.20
N ASP A 130 7.10 -0.81 1.86
CA ASP A 130 7.84 0.17 1.05
C ASP A 130 7.11 1.51 0.89
N GLY A 131 6.20 1.81 1.77
CA GLY A 131 5.44 3.05 1.79
C GLY A 131 3.98 2.84 2.13
N GLN A 132 3.21 3.91 2.04
CA GLN A 132 1.77 3.89 2.33
C GLN A 132 0.99 4.76 1.35
N ILE A 133 -0.22 4.32 1.03
CA ILE A 133 -1.24 5.10 0.35
C ILE A 133 -2.28 5.47 1.41
N PHE A 134 -2.38 6.75 1.72
CA PHE A 134 -3.30 7.24 2.75
C PHE A 134 -4.62 7.68 2.11
N LEU A 135 -5.72 7.05 2.54
CA LEU A 135 -7.07 7.40 2.12
C LEU A 135 -7.73 8.28 3.18
N GLU A 136 -8.30 9.40 2.76
CA GLU A 136 -8.87 10.40 3.65
C GLU A 136 -10.38 10.56 3.42
N SER A 137 -11.17 10.39 4.49
CA SER A 137 -12.63 10.46 4.42
C SER A 137 -13.14 11.83 3.96
N SER A 138 -12.47 12.91 4.32
CA SER A 138 -12.82 14.27 3.90
C SER A 138 -12.72 14.45 2.38
N LEU A 139 -11.67 13.88 1.75
CA LEU A 139 -11.52 13.87 0.29
C LEU A 139 -12.61 13.04 -0.38
N PHE A 140 -12.95 11.88 0.19
CA PHE A 140 -14.02 11.05 -0.34
C PHE A 140 -15.37 11.78 -0.32
N LEU A 141 -15.69 12.43 0.80
CA LEU A 141 -16.93 13.19 0.96
C LEU A 141 -16.99 14.44 0.06
N SER A 142 -15.84 15.06 -0.24
CA SER A 142 -15.74 16.18 -1.18
C SER A 142 -15.77 15.76 -2.65
N GLY A 143 -15.91 14.45 -2.95
CA GLY A 143 -16.01 13.95 -4.32
C GLY A 143 -14.67 13.66 -5.00
N VAL A 144 -13.55 13.76 -4.30
CA VAL A 144 -12.23 13.35 -4.79
C VAL A 144 -12.12 11.83 -4.68
N ARG A 145 -12.14 11.13 -5.80
CA ARG A 145 -12.08 9.66 -5.87
C ARG A 145 -11.11 9.22 -6.96
N PRO A 146 -10.08 8.41 -6.60
CA PRO A 146 -9.78 7.87 -5.27
C PRO A 146 -9.41 8.95 -4.27
N ALA A 147 -9.78 8.75 -3.00
CA ALA A 147 -9.60 9.71 -1.91
C ALA A 147 -8.17 9.71 -1.35
N ILE A 148 -7.17 9.73 -2.22
CA ILE A 148 -5.75 9.61 -1.86
C ILE A 148 -5.22 10.97 -1.40
N ASN A 149 -4.72 11.02 -0.17
CA ASN A 149 -3.94 12.16 0.29
C ASN A 149 -2.50 12.05 -0.21
N VAL A 150 -2.17 12.78 -1.29
CA VAL A 150 -0.86 12.75 -1.94
C VAL A 150 0.25 13.30 -1.03
N GLY A 151 -0.08 14.22 -0.11
CA GLY A 151 0.89 14.85 0.79
C GLY A 151 1.54 13.87 1.76
N ILE A 152 0.73 13.04 2.41
CA ILE A 152 1.19 12.06 3.41
C ILE A 152 1.39 10.65 2.86
N SER A 153 1.00 10.39 1.62
CA SER A 153 1.32 9.14 0.94
C SER A 153 2.78 9.13 0.51
N VAL A 154 3.46 8.02 0.75
CA VAL A 154 4.90 7.86 0.48
C VAL A 154 5.15 6.53 -0.23
N SER A 155 6.03 6.53 -1.23
CA SER A 155 6.60 5.33 -1.82
C SER A 155 8.13 5.38 -1.68
N ARG A 156 8.72 4.37 -1.03
CA ARG A 156 10.19 4.23 -0.91
C ARG A 156 10.81 3.82 -2.25
N VAL A 157 10.10 3.07 -3.07
CA VAL A 157 10.52 2.68 -4.42
C VAL A 157 10.43 3.88 -5.38
N GLY A 158 9.34 4.64 -5.26
CA GLY A 158 9.13 5.90 -5.98
C GLY A 158 9.32 5.78 -7.49
N GLY A 159 10.01 6.75 -8.07
CA GLY A 159 10.25 6.81 -9.52
C GLY A 159 11.07 5.67 -10.11
N SER A 160 11.67 4.80 -9.30
CA SER A 160 12.42 3.63 -9.79
C SER A 160 11.50 2.57 -10.41
N ALA A 161 10.22 2.52 -9.99
CA ALA A 161 9.21 1.63 -10.55
C ALA A 161 8.51 2.20 -11.80
N GLN A 162 8.67 3.49 -12.09
CA GLN A 162 8.00 4.16 -13.19
C GLN A 162 8.75 4.00 -14.51
N ILE A 163 8.01 3.86 -15.60
CA ILE A 163 8.56 4.01 -16.95
C ILE A 163 9.07 5.44 -17.18
N LYS A 164 10.01 5.63 -18.08
CA LYS A 164 10.70 6.92 -18.30
C LYS A 164 9.73 8.06 -18.63
N SER A 165 8.70 7.81 -19.44
CA SER A 165 7.67 8.79 -19.79
C SER A 165 6.88 9.24 -18.58
N MET A 166 6.34 8.30 -17.78
CA MET A 166 5.60 8.59 -16.57
C MET A 166 6.45 9.37 -15.56
N LYS A 167 7.70 8.95 -15.34
CA LYS A 167 8.62 9.66 -14.44
C LYS A 167 8.85 11.12 -14.86
N LYS A 168 8.86 11.40 -16.17
CA LYS A 168 9.05 12.74 -16.68
C LYS A 168 7.84 13.64 -16.45
N VAL A 169 6.63 13.13 -16.69
CA VAL A 169 5.40 13.95 -16.57
C VAL A 169 4.91 14.06 -15.12
N SER A 170 5.05 13.02 -14.31
CA SER A 170 4.60 13.02 -12.91
C SER A 170 5.60 13.62 -11.92
N GLY A 171 6.80 14.01 -12.37
CA GLY A 171 7.90 14.41 -11.48
C GLY A 171 7.59 15.60 -10.57
N THR A 172 6.83 16.57 -11.03
CA THR A 172 6.42 17.76 -10.25
C THR A 172 5.03 17.63 -9.63
N LEU A 173 4.23 16.65 -10.04
CA LEU A 173 2.82 16.55 -9.70
C LEU A 173 2.57 16.54 -8.19
N LYS A 174 3.40 15.83 -7.42
CA LYS A 174 3.29 15.79 -5.96
C LYS A 174 3.53 17.17 -5.33
N LEU A 175 4.54 17.88 -5.81
CA LEU A 175 4.88 19.23 -5.34
C LEU A 175 3.77 20.23 -5.70
N ASP A 176 3.29 20.20 -6.94
CA ASP A 176 2.19 21.04 -7.40
C ASP A 176 0.93 20.85 -6.56
N GLN A 177 0.60 19.58 -6.23
CA GLN A 177 -0.55 19.27 -5.38
C GLN A 177 -0.36 19.72 -3.92
N ALA A 178 0.85 19.62 -3.38
CA ALA A 178 1.14 20.11 -2.03
C ALA A 178 0.97 21.64 -1.95
N GLN A 179 1.51 22.38 -2.92
CA GLN A 179 1.37 23.84 -3.02
C GLN A 179 -0.10 24.25 -3.20
N TYR A 180 -0.84 23.55 -4.06
CA TYR A 180 -2.27 23.80 -4.25
C TYR A 180 -3.05 23.68 -2.94
N ARG A 181 -2.85 22.61 -2.18
CA ARG A 181 -3.57 22.40 -0.90
C ARG A 181 -3.25 23.46 0.14
N GLU A 182 -2.00 23.87 0.23
CA GLU A 182 -1.59 24.94 1.13
C GLU A 182 -2.29 26.26 0.76
N LEU A 183 -2.25 26.63 -0.52
CA LEU A 183 -2.87 27.86 -1.01
C LEU A 183 -4.40 27.80 -0.98
N GLU A 184 -5.03 26.66 -1.24
CA GLU A 184 -6.48 26.47 -1.13
C GLU A 184 -6.99 26.78 0.28
N ALA A 185 -6.25 26.37 1.30
CA ALA A 185 -6.59 26.67 2.69
C ALA A 185 -6.56 28.19 2.95
N PHE A 186 -5.54 28.90 2.44
CA PHE A 186 -5.44 30.35 2.55
C PHE A 186 -6.47 31.11 1.69
N ALA A 187 -6.75 30.62 0.48
CA ALA A 187 -7.71 31.27 -0.44
C ALA A 187 -9.13 31.33 0.13
N LYS A 188 -9.50 30.42 1.01
CA LYS A 188 -10.81 30.44 1.71
C LYS A 188 -10.95 31.60 2.70
N PHE A 189 -9.84 32.21 3.12
CA PHE A 189 -9.82 33.29 4.11
C PHE A 189 -9.44 34.66 3.55
N GLY A 190 -8.98 34.78 2.29
CA GLY A 190 -8.49 36.02 1.68
C GLY A 190 -9.19 36.37 0.37
N SER A 191 -9.51 37.65 0.19
CA SER A 191 -10.24 38.15 -1.01
C SER A 191 -9.33 38.63 -2.15
N ASP A 192 -8.07 38.99 -1.88
CA ASP A 192 -7.15 39.55 -2.89
C ASP A 192 -5.93 38.62 -3.06
N LEU A 193 -6.05 37.71 -4.04
CA LEU A 193 -4.94 36.85 -4.46
C LEU A 193 -4.25 37.50 -5.67
N ASP A 194 -2.92 37.48 -5.65
CA ASP A 194 -2.11 37.87 -6.81
C ASP A 194 -2.25 36.86 -7.97
N ASP A 195 -1.89 37.29 -9.17
CA ASP A 195 -2.12 36.49 -10.38
C ASP A 195 -1.25 35.21 -10.40
N ALA A 196 -0.09 35.21 -9.76
CA ALA A 196 0.77 34.04 -9.63
C ALA A 196 0.09 32.98 -8.75
N THR A 197 -0.45 33.36 -7.59
CA THR A 197 -1.22 32.48 -6.70
C THR A 197 -2.47 31.93 -7.38
N LYS A 198 -3.21 32.76 -8.13
CA LYS A 198 -4.36 32.29 -8.93
C LYS A 198 -3.96 31.22 -9.94
N ALA A 199 -2.83 31.40 -10.64
CA ALA A 199 -2.34 30.42 -11.61
C ALA A 199 -2.00 29.05 -10.96
N VAL A 200 -1.41 29.05 -9.76
CA VAL A 200 -1.12 27.83 -9.01
C VAL A 200 -2.42 27.13 -8.56
N LEU A 201 -3.40 27.91 -8.10
CA LEU A 201 -4.71 27.38 -7.71
C LEU A 201 -5.45 26.75 -8.90
N ASP A 202 -5.48 27.44 -10.04
CA ASP A 202 -6.10 26.92 -11.26
C ASP A 202 -5.44 25.64 -11.77
N LYS A 203 -4.10 25.60 -11.78
CA LYS A 203 -3.34 24.40 -12.14
C LYS A 203 -3.65 23.26 -11.20
N GLY A 204 -3.60 23.51 -9.89
CA GLY A 204 -3.85 22.49 -8.86
C GLY A 204 -5.26 21.92 -8.92
N MET A 205 -6.26 22.75 -9.14
CA MET A 205 -7.66 22.35 -9.29
C MET A 205 -7.85 21.44 -10.51
N ARG A 206 -7.24 21.80 -11.66
CA ARG A 206 -7.27 20.96 -12.87
C ARG A 206 -6.57 19.61 -12.64
N ASN A 207 -5.43 19.62 -11.96
CA ASN A 207 -4.73 18.39 -11.60
C ASN A 207 -5.60 17.47 -10.71
N VAL A 208 -6.33 18.03 -9.73
CA VAL A 208 -7.26 17.23 -8.91
C VAL A 208 -8.34 16.60 -9.78
N GLU A 209 -8.90 17.36 -10.75
CA GLU A 209 -9.95 16.84 -11.62
C GLU A 209 -9.44 15.74 -12.56
N ILE A 210 -8.27 15.93 -13.15
CA ILE A 210 -7.62 14.93 -14.02
C ILE A 210 -7.32 13.62 -13.26
N LEU A 211 -6.95 13.72 -11.98
CA LEU A 211 -6.62 12.56 -11.14
C LEU A 211 -7.85 11.82 -10.59
N LYS A 212 -9.05 12.35 -10.75
CA LYS A 212 -10.27 11.61 -10.42
C LYS A 212 -10.45 10.44 -11.38
N GLN A 213 -10.88 9.32 -10.85
CA GLN A 213 -11.02 8.08 -11.60
C GLN A 213 -12.34 7.39 -11.25
N ASN A 214 -13.04 6.94 -12.27
CA ASN A 214 -14.25 6.14 -12.08
C ASN A 214 -13.91 4.76 -11.52
N LEU A 215 -14.82 4.24 -10.71
CA LEU A 215 -14.74 2.87 -10.20
C LEU A 215 -14.79 1.89 -11.38
N ASN A 216 -13.93 0.87 -11.36
CA ASN A 216 -13.85 -0.17 -12.40
C ASN A 216 -13.51 0.34 -13.81
N SER A 217 -12.85 1.50 -13.92
CA SER A 217 -12.37 2.05 -15.17
C SER A 217 -10.85 2.24 -15.13
N PRO A 218 -10.06 1.16 -15.14
CA PRO A 218 -8.61 1.26 -15.14
C PRO A 218 -8.12 1.87 -16.45
N MET A 219 -7.09 2.71 -16.34
CA MET A 219 -6.52 3.44 -17.46
C MET A 219 -5.14 2.90 -17.78
N PRO A 220 -4.83 2.53 -19.03
CA PRO A 220 -3.48 2.11 -19.44
C PRO A 220 -2.44 3.20 -19.16
N VAL A 221 -1.19 2.81 -18.92
CA VAL A 221 -0.13 3.75 -18.54
C VAL A 221 0.19 4.77 -19.64
N GLU A 222 -0.03 4.41 -20.88
CA GLU A 222 0.12 5.29 -22.05
C GLU A 222 -0.90 6.43 -22.02
N GLU A 223 -2.15 6.10 -21.73
CA GLU A 223 -3.22 7.10 -21.57
C GLU A 223 -2.97 7.99 -20.35
N GLN A 224 -2.58 7.41 -19.21
CA GLN A 224 -2.21 8.19 -18.02
C GLN A 224 -1.09 9.18 -18.33
N THR A 225 -0.06 8.75 -19.07
CA THR A 225 1.08 9.61 -19.45
C THR A 225 0.65 10.74 -20.39
N ALA A 226 -0.34 10.51 -21.26
CA ALA A 226 -0.84 11.50 -22.20
C ALA A 226 -1.78 12.53 -21.55
N ILE A 227 -2.49 12.14 -20.48
CA ILE A 227 -3.45 13.00 -19.77
C ILE A 227 -2.76 13.91 -18.77
N ILE A 228 -1.72 13.42 -18.06
CA ILE A 228 -0.93 14.19 -17.09
C ILE A 228 -0.02 15.20 -17.84
#